data_d51b55723b072a7dee309f2c9398b927
#
_entry.id   d51b55723b072a7dee309f2c9398b927
#
_cell.length_a   1.000
_cell.length_b   1.000
_cell.length_c   1.000
_cell.angle_alpha   90.00
_cell.angle_beta   90.00
_cell.angle_gamma   90.00
#
_symmetry.space_group_name_H-M   'P 1'
#
loop_
_entity.id
_entity.type
_entity.pdbx_description
1 polymer ?
#
loop_
_entity_poly.entity_id
_entity_poly.type
_entity_poly.pdbx_seq_one_letter_code
_entity_poly.pdbx_strand_id
1 'polypeptide(L)'
;QIRFFSFAGIQEDIVKTLPGVSSTNELSSQYNVRGGNFDENLIYINGIEIYKPFLVGSGQQEGMSIINPRLVSNIDFSAGGFSAEYGDKLSSALDITYKKPILPAASLSLSFLGAEAHVEGSTIKNKLSYLVGARYKNNRYILGGMETKGTYQPNFTDIQGILSYNISPRFEMSAF
;
A
#
# COMPACT_ATOMS: atom_id res chain seq x y z
N GLN A 1 -16.21 9.61 5.50
CA GLN A 1 -14.77 9.72 5.19
C GLN A 1 -13.97 9.58 6.48
N ILE A 2 -13.03 8.65 6.52
CA ILE A 2 -12.14 8.42 7.67
C ILE A 2 -10.72 8.65 7.19
N ARG A 3 -9.99 9.51 7.88
CA ARG A 3 -8.62 9.88 7.56
C ARG A 3 -7.65 9.33 8.59
N PHE A 4 -6.60 8.68 8.16
CA PHE A 4 -5.55 8.14 9.00
C PHE A 4 -4.20 8.78 8.66
N PHE A 5 -3.47 9.20 9.71
CA PHE A 5 -2.07 9.60 9.56
C PHE A 5 -1.17 8.38 9.75
N SER A 6 -0.12 8.28 8.94
CA SER A 6 0.79 7.15 8.95
C SER A 6 1.50 6.99 10.30
N PHE A 7 1.18 5.88 10.98
CA PHE A 7 2.08 5.29 11.98
C PHE A 7 2.75 4.07 11.36
N ALA A 8 4.06 3.96 11.49
CA ALA A 8 4.88 2.96 10.82
C ALA A 8 4.31 1.52 10.94
N GLY A 9 3.89 0.94 9.84
CA GLY A 9 3.77 -0.50 9.67
C GLY A 9 2.40 -1.17 9.77
N ILE A 10 1.27 -0.45 10.00
CA ILE A 10 -0.02 -1.09 10.34
C ILE A 10 -1.18 -0.68 9.41
N GLN A 11 -0.92 -0.17 8.22
CA GLN A 11 -1.92 0.61 7.49
C GLN A 11 -3.01 -0.22 6.78
N GLU A 12 -2.68 -1.38 6.25
CA GLU A 12 -3.68 -2.24 5.58
C GLU A 12 -4.58 -2.93 6.60
N ASP A 13 -4.01 -3.34 7.73
CA ASP A 13 -4.76 -3.97 8.80
C ASP A 13 -5.72 -2.99 9.48
N ILE A 14 -5.42 -1.69 9.48
CA ILE A 14 -6.35 -0.67 9.99
C ILE A 14 -7.63 -0.61 9.17
N VAL A 15 -7.55 -0.68 7.84
CA VAL A 15 -8.76 -0.67 6.99
C VAL A 15 -9.68 -1.86 7.33
N LYS A 16 -9.11 -3.03 7.61
CA LYS A 16 -9.86 -4.24 8.00
C LYS A 16 -10.56 -4.12 9.34
N THR A 17 -10.09 -3.23 10.22
CA THR A 17 -10.72 -2.99 11.53
C THR A 17 -11.89 -2.02 11.48
N LEU A 18 -12.15 -1.40 10.33
CA LEU A 18 -13.22 -0.40 10.19
C LEU A 18 -14.60 -1.05 10.15
N PRO A 19 -15.62 -0.37 10.69
CA PRO A 19 -17.00 -0.84 10.60
C PRO A 19 -17.45 -1.04 9.17
N GLY A 20 -18.04 -2.21 8.88
CA GLY A 20 -18.53 -2.56 7.54
C GLY A 20 -17.46 -3.07 6.58
N VAL A 21 -16.24 -3.25 7.04
CA VAL A 21 -15.17 -3.93 6.32
C VAL A 21 -15.03 -5.35 6.85
N SER A 22 -14.92 -6.32 5.95
CA SER A 22 -14.69 -7.72 6.28
C SER A 22 -13.53 -8.26 5.44
N SER A 23 -12.77 -9.17 6.01
CA SER A 23 -11.72 -9.91 5.32
C SER A 23 -12.02 -11.39 5.42
N THR A 24 -11.91 -12.11 4.32
CA THR A 24 -12.13 -13.56 4.28
C THR A 24 -10.87 -14.35 4.65
N ASN A 25 -9.70 -13.70 4.61
CA ASN A 25 -8.42 -14.33 4.91
C ASN A 25 -7.48 -13.32 5.55
N GLU A 26 -6.93 -13.65 6.71
CA GLU A 26 -5.97 -12.81 7.43
C GLU A 26 -4.61 -12.67 6.69
N LEU A 27 -4.27 -13.65 5.84
CA LEU A 27 -3.04 -13.63 5.05
C LEU A 27 -3.15 -12.85 3.74
N SER A 28 -4.37 -12.42 3.37
CA SER A 28 -4.64 -11.64 2.17
C SER A 28 -4.89 -10.18 2.53
N SER A 29 -4.40 -9.26 1.71
CA SER A 29 -4.72 -7.83 1.81
C SER A 29 -6.09 -7.49 1.20
N GLN A 30 -6.82 -8.47 0.69
CA GLN A 30 -8.17 -8.28 0.16
C GLN A 30 -9.16 -7.98 1.29
N TYR A 31 -10.05 -7.05 1.02
CA TYR A 31 -11.13 -6.70 1.93
C TYR A 31 -12.42 -6.42 1.16
N ASN A 32 -13.52 -6.70 1.78
CA ASN A 32 -14.87 -6.45 1.26
C ASN A 32 -15.52 -5.35 2.09
N VAL A 33 -16.25 -4.46 1.44
CA VAL A 33 -16.89 -3.33 2.11
C VAL A 33 -18.38 -3.38 1.90
N ARG A 34 -19.14 -3.36 3.00
CA ARG A 34 -20.62 -3.36 3.02
C ARG A 34 -21.26 -4.44 2.15
N GLY A 35 -20.67 -5.62 2.10
CA GLY A 35 -21.18 -6.75 1.31
C GLY A 35 -20.80 -6.71 -0.18
N GLY A 36 -20.06 -5.71 -0.62
CA GLY A 36 -19.46 -5.69 -1.96
C GLY A 36 -18.24 -6.61 -2.05
N ASN A 37 -17.82 -6.91 -3.26
CA ASN A 37 -16.68 -7.76 -3.50
C ASN A 37 -15.36 -6.93 -3.50
N PHE A 38 -14.21 -7.59 -3.34
CA PHE A 38 -12.91 -6.92 -3.27
C PHE A 38 -12.54 -6.17 -4.57
N ASP A 39 -13.05 -6.59 -5.72
CA ASP A 39 -12.86 -5.95 -7.02
C ASP A 39 -13.73 -4.70 -7.24
N GLU A 40 -14.68 -4.45 -6.34
CA GLU A 40 -15.51 -3.25 -6.31
C GLU A 40 -14.88 -2.09 -5.50
N ASN A 41 -13.70 -2.28 -4.98
CA ASN A 41 -12.96 -1.24 -4.26
C ASN A 41 -12.05 -0.46 -5.22
N LEU A 42 -12.07 0.86 -5.11
CA LEU A 42 -11.12 1.76 -5.78
C LEU A 42 -9.89 1.95 -4.91
N ILE A 43 -8.73 1.91 -5.53
CA ILE A 43 -7.47 2.24 -4.86
C ILE A 43 -6.70 3.26 -5.69
N TYR A 44 -6.39 4.40 -5.07
CA TYR A 44 -5.57 5.45 -5.63
C TYR A 44 -4.26 5.55 -4.87
N ILE A 45 -3.17 5.80 -5.58
CA ILE A 45 -1.87 6.17 -4.99
C ILE A 45 -1.42 7.48 -5.64
N ASN A 46 -1.30 8.53 -4.86
CA ASN A 46 -0.96 9.87 -5.33
C ASN A 46 -1.84 10.36 -6.50
N GLY A 47 -3.15 10.06 -6.45
CA GLY A 47 -4.11 10.43 -7.48
C GLY A 47 -4.09 9.55 -8.73
N ILE A 48 -3.31 8.45 -8.74
CA ILE A 48 -3.26 7.47 -9.84
C ILE A 48 -4.06 6.24 -9.44
N GLU A 49 -5.04 5.84 -10.24
CA GLU A 49 -5.82 4.63 -10.02
C GLU A 49 -4.98 3.38 -10.24
N ILE A 50 -5.06 2.45 -9.28
CA ILE A 50 -4.34 1.18 -9.30
C ILE A 50 -5.33 0.05 -9.58
N TYR A 51 -5.33 -0.46 -10.79
CA TYR A 51 -6.24 -1.52 -11.23
C TYR A 51 -5.90 -2.89 -10.64
N LYS A 52 -4.64 -3.15 -10.32
CA LYS A 52 -4.17 -4.41 -9.73
C LYS A 52 -3.37 -4.12 -8.46
N PRO A 53 -4.05 -3.90 -7.33
CA PRO A 53 -3.39 -3.50 -6.09
C PRO A 53 -2.64 -4.64 -5.37
N PHE A 54 -2.66 -5.86 -5.94
CA PHE A 54 -2.05 -7.04 -5.33
C PHE A 54 -0.85 -7.51 -6.13
N LEU A 55 0.29 -7.72 -5.45
CA LEU A 55 1.56 -8.15 -6.05
C LEU A 55 1.56 -9.61 -6.46
N VAL A 56 0.82 -10.45 -5.73
CA VAL A 56 0.73 -11.89 -5.99
C VAL A 56 -0.73 -12.30 -5.91
N GLY A 57 -1.22 -12.98 -6.95
CA GLY A 57 -2.54 -13.55 -6.99
C GLY A 57 -2.46 -14.98 -7.51
N SER A 58 -2.51 -15.98 -6.64
CA SER A 58 -2.47 -17.38 -7.02
C SER A 58 -3.84 -18.06 -6.99
N GLY A 59 -4.90 -17.29 -6.91
CA GLY A 59 -6.27 -17.78 -7.03
C GLY A 59 -6.87 -18.39 -5.76
N GLN A 60 -6.12 -18.67 -4.72
CA GLN A 60 -6.66 -19.28 -3.51
C GLN A 60 -6.47 -18.50 -2.21
N GLN A 61 -5.42 -17.75 -1.99
CA GLN A 61 -5.21 -17.18 -0.67
C GLN A 61 -4.43 -15.86 -0.58
N GLU A 62 -3.90 -15.31 -1.67
CA GLU A 62 -2.86 -14.31 -1.51
C GLU A 62 -3.05 -13.10 -2.40
N GLY A 63 -3.39 -12.04 -1.80
CA GLY A 63 -3.22 -10.72 -2.34
C GLY A 63 -2.37 -9.92 -1.38
N MET A 64 -1.04 -9.95 -1.54
CA MET A 64 -0.22 -8.97 -0.84
C MET A 64 -0.34 -7.64 -1.55
N SER A 65 -0.61 -6.61 -0.80
CA SER A 65 -0.78 -5.28 -1.36
C SER A 65 0.50 -4.74 -1.99
N ILE A 66 0.32 -4.06 -3.12
CA ILE A 66 1.36 -3.25 -3.73
C ILE A 66 1.80 -2.09 -2.82
N ILE A 67 0.94 -1.65 -1.92
CA ILE A 67 1.20 -0.51 -1.04
C ILE A 67 2.34 -0.84 -0.07
N ASN A 68 3.38 -0.01 -0.08
CA ASN A 68 4.45 -0.09 0.91
C ASN A 68 4.14 0.87 2.06
N PRO A 69 3.81 0.35 3.27
CA PRO A 69 3.39 1.20 4.39
C PRO A 69 4.44 2.22 4.84
N ARG A 70 5.72 1.93 4.60
CA ARG A 70 6.84 2.84 4.97
C ARG A 70 6.83 4.13 4.16
N LEU A 71 6.26 4.08 2.95
CA LEU A 71 6.23 5.21 2.03
C LEU A 71 5.00 6.10 2.20
N VAL A 72 3.97 5.61 2.91
CA VAL A 72 2.68 6.29 3.04
C VAL A 72 2.72 7.41 4.08
N SER A 73 2.11 8.55 3.77
CA SER A 73 1.89 9.65 4.72
C SER A 73 0.45 9.73 5.20
N ASN A 74 -0.51 9.47 4.32
CA ASN A 74 -1.94 9.60 4.62
C ASN A 74 -2.74 8.56 3.87
N ILE A 75 -3.85 8.13 4.48
CA ILE A 75 -4.86 7.27 3.87
C ILE A 75 -6.21 7.90 4.12
N ASP A 76 -6.93 8.14 3.04
CA ASP A 76 -8.34 8.54 3.06
C ASP A 76 -9.19 7.37 2.61
N PHE A 77 -10.05 6.87 3.50
CA PHE A 77 -10.95 5.75 3.23
C PHE A 77 -12.41 6.19 3.26
N SER A 78 -13.15 5.84 2.23
CA SER A 78 -14.57 6.10 2.12
C SER A 78 -15.34 4.83 1.79
N ALA A 79 -16.20 4.38 2.70
CA ALA A 79 -17.08 3.22 2.53
C ALA A 79 -18.44 3.69 1.96
N GLY A 80 -18.52 3.90 0.66
CA GLY A 80 -19.68 4.47 -0.03
C GLY A 80 -19.81 5.98 0.18
N GLY A 81 -20.57 6.66 -0.69
CA GLY A 81 -20.78 8.12 -0.61
C GLY A 81 -19.51 8.93 -0.84
N PHE A 82 -18.57 8.43 -1.61
CA PHE A 82 -17.34 9.12 -1.99
C PHE A 82 -17.63 10.19 -3.05
N SER A 83 -16.70 11.12 -3.22
CA SER A 83 -16.85 12.25 -4.12
C SER A 83 -16.89 11.81 -5.59
N ALA A 84 -17.44 12.66 -6.47
CA ALA A 84 -17.61 12.35 -7.90
C ALA A 84 -16.29 12.15 -8.67
N GLU A 85 -15.16 12.47 -8.08
CA GLU A 85 -13.82 12.18 -8.63
C GLU A 85 -13.47 10.69 -8.61
N TYR A 86 -14.10 9.91 -7.72
CA TYR A 86 -13.94 8.48 -7.61
C TYR A 86 -15.08 7.78 -8.36
N GLY A 87 -14.89 7.51 -9.64
CA GLY A 87 -15.85 6.81 -10.50
C GLY A 87 -15.66 5.29 -10.55
N ASP A 88 -16.55 4.61 -11.27
CA ASP A 88 -16.45 3.21 -11.72
C ASP A 88 -16.54 2.09 -10.68
N LYS A 89 -16.53 2.37 -9.38
CA LYS A 89 -16.63 1.34 -8.33
C LYS A 89 -17.73 1.69 -7.33
N LEU A 90 -18.27 0.67 -6.67
CA LEU A 90 -19.50 0.79 -5.90
C LEU A 90 -19.31 0.66 -4.39
N SER A 91 -18.27 -0.02 -3.93
CA SER A 91 -18.14 -0.40 -2.51
C SER A 91 -17.31 0.59 -1.71
N SER A 92 -16.10 0.92 -2.12
CA SER A 92 -15.24 1.85 -1.40
C SER A 92 -14.22 2.56 -2.29
N ALA A 93 -13.71 3.67 -1.79
CA ALA A 93 -12.54 4.37 -2.33
C ALA A 93 -11.47 4.48 -1.24
N LEU A 94 -10.27 4.04 -1.56
CA LEU A 94 -9.05 4.13 -0.75
C LEU A 94 -8.04 5.01 -1.48
N ASP A 95 -7.83 6.22 -0.97
CA ASP A 95 -6.86 7.17 -1.54
C ASP A 95 -5.64 7.26 -0.62
N ILE A 96 -4.49 6.94 -1.18
CA ILE A 96 -3.23 6.82 -0.49
C ILE A 96 -2.28 7.90 -0.98
N THR A 97 -1.80 8.68 -0.06
CA THR A 97 -0.77 9.69 -0.34
C THR A 97 0.57 9.22 0.21
N TYR A 98 1.58 9.15 -0.65
CA TYR A 98 2.94 8.87 -0.23
C TYR A 98 3.62 10.13 0.32
N LYS A 99 4.64 9.92 1.14
CA LYS A 99 5.40 11.00 1.78
C LYS A 99 6.08 11.90 0.76
N LYS A 100 6.16 13.19 1.07
CA LYS A 100 7.07 14.16 0.44
C LYS A 100 8.12 14.56 1.46
N PRO A 101 9.24 13.83 1.54
CA PRO A 101 10.22 14.04 2.59
C PRO A 101 10.98 15.35 2.40
N ILE A 102 11.23 16.02 3.52
CA ILE A 102 12.06 17.24 3.59
C ILE A 102 13.39 16.90 4.27
N LEU A 103 13.36 16.09 5.31
CA LEU A 103 14.52 15.66 6.06
C LEU A 103 14.97 14.26 5.63
N PRO A 104 16.27 13.98 5.63
CA PRO A 104 16.76 12.65 5.35
C PRO A 104 16.39 11.69 6.48
N ALA A 105 15.84 10.53 6.11
CA ALA A 105 15.57 9.45 7.02
C ALA A 105 15.79 8.10 6.31
N ALA A 106 16.12 7.08 7.09
CA ALA A 106 16.25 5.72 6.60
C ALA A 106 15.78 4.75 7.69
N SER A 107 15.22 3.62 7.28
CA SER A 107 14.93 2.52 8.19
C SER A 107 15.27 1.18 7.55
N LEU A 108 15.64 0.23 8.41
CA LEU A 108 15.84 -1.17 8.07
C LEU A 108 15.08 -2.01 9.10
N SER A 109 14.25 -2.92 8.62
CA SER A 109 13.53 -3.88 9.45
C SER A 109 13.83 -5.29 8.96
N LEU A 110 14.22 -6.16 9.90
CA LEU A 110 14.51 -7.56 9.62
C LEU A 110 13.60 -8.43 10.49
N SER A 111 13.00 -9.41 9.89
CA SER A 111 12.15 -10.40 10.56
C SER A 111 12.35 -11.79 9.95
N PHE A 112 11.85 -12.82 10.61
CA PHE A 112 11.84 -14.19 10.07
C PHE A 112 10.99 -14.31 8.78
N LEU A 113 10.07 -13.37 8.55
CA LEU A 113 9.19 -13.34 7.39
C LEU A 113 9.75 -12.48 6.24
N GLY A 114 10.86 -11.76 6.46
CA GLY A 114 11.44 -10.95 5.41
C GLY A 114 12.25 -9.76 5.91
N ALA A 115 12.58 -8.90 4.97
CA ALA A 115 13.33 -7.68 5.20
C ALA A 115 12.65 -6.49 4.50
N GLU A 116 12.69 -5.35 5.15
CA GLU A 116 12.17 -4.09 4.59
C GLU A 116 13.21 -2.99 4.82
N ALA A 117 13.45 -2.21 3.79
CA ALA A 117 14.32 -1.04 3.87
C ALA A 117 13.63 0.16 3.22
N HIS A 118 13.84 1.34 3.77
CA HIS A 118 13.44 2.56 3.11
C HIS A 118 14.46 3.66 3.33
N VAL A 119 14.56 4.55 2.35
CA VAL A 119 15.39 5.75 2.37
C VAL A 119 14.57 6.90 1.81
N GLU A 120 14.58 8.02 2.50
CA GLU A 120 13.87 9.22 2.10
C GLU A 120 14.70 10.47 2.37
N GLY A 121 14.44 11.53 1.63
CA GLY A 121 15.12 12.80 1.87
C GLY A 121 14.84 13.83 0.79
N SER A 122 15.47 14.99 0.99
CA SER A 122 15.40 16.08 0.06
C SER A 122 16.81 16.69 -0.14
N THR A 123 17.07 17.17 -1.34
CA THR A 123 18.33 17.81 -1.72
C THR A 123 18.07 19.02 -2.62
N ILE A 124 19.14 19.73 -2.99
CA ILE A 124 19.06 20.92 -3.86
C ILE A 124 18.10 21.98 -3.27
N LYS A 125 18.36 22.38 -2.01
CA LYS A 125 17.54 23.38 -1.30
C LYS A 125 16.04 23.00 -1.29
N ASN A 126 15.74 21.73 -1.02
CA ASN A 126 14.38 21.17 -0.99
C ASN A 126 13.63 21.19 -2.33
N LYS A 127 14.35 21.33 -3.45
CA LYS A 127 13.72 21.24 -4.77
C LYS A 127 13.55 19.80 -5.26
N LEU A 128 14.48 18.91 -4.89
CA LEU A 128 14.42 17.49 -5.25
C LEU A 128 14.13 16.69 -3.99
N SER A 129 13.02 15.98 -3.95
CA SER A 129 12.71 14.98 -2.92
C SER A 129 12.74 13.57 -3.50
N TYR A 130 13.25 12.63 -2.72
CA TYR A 130 13.33 11.23 -3.08
C TYR A 130 12.79 10.37 -1.95
N LEU A 131 12.09 9.32 -2.32
CA LEU A 131 11.50 8.33 -1.43
C LEU A 131 11.64 6.97 -2.10
N VAL A 132 12.39 6.06 -1.50
CA VAL A 132 12.62 4.72 -2.04
C VAL A 132 12.37 3.69 -0.94
N GLY A 133 11.64 2.66 -1.26
CA GLY A 133 11.39 1.53 -0.37
C GLY A 133 11.59 0.21 -1.09
N ALA A 134 12.16 -0.76 -0.39
CA ALA A 134 12.33 -2.12 -0.86
C ALA A 134 11.79 -3.09 0.19
N ARG A 135 11.10 -4.13 -0.25
CA ARG A 135 10.58 -5.20 0.61
C ARG A 135 10.93 -6.56 0.01
N TYR A 136 11.32 -7.45 0.89
CA TYR A 136 11.40 -8.88 0.62
C TYR A 136 10.56 -9.61 1.66
N LYS A 137 9.62 -10.45 1.24
CA LYS A 137 8.84 -11.29 2.14
C LYS A 137 8.88 -12.74 1.70
N ASN A 138 8.92 -13.63 2.69
CA ASN A 138 8.93 -15.07 2.50
C ASN A 138 7.94 -15.72 3.47
N ASN A 139 6.82 -16.18 2.94
CA ASN A 139 5.75 -16.78 3.73
C ASN A 139 5.90 -18.30 3.91
N ARG A 140 7.05 -18.86 3.57
CA ARG A 140 7.31 -20.31 3.65
C ARG A 140 7.05 -20.88 5.04
N TYR A 141 7.42 -20.15 6.09
CA TYR A 141 7.26 -20.62 7.47
C TYR A 141 5.80 -20.65 7.93
N ILE A 142 4.98 -19.73 7.47
CA ILE A 142 3.55 -19.67 7.83
C ILE A 142 2.80 -20.78 7.09
N LEU A 143 3.06 -20.98 5.81
CA LEU A 143 2.34 -21.92 4.95
C LEU A 143 2.81 -23.36 5.12
N GLY A 144 4.02 -23.59 5.61
CA GLY A 144 4.54 -24.92 5.89
C GLY A 144 3.83 -25.67 7.01
N GLY A 145 3.05 -24.98 7.84
CA GLY A 145 2.18 -25.56 8.87
C GLY A 145 0.73 -25.82 8.45
N MET A 146 0.34 -25.39 7.25
CA MET A 146 -1.02 -25.57 6.74
C MET A 146 -1.07 -26.75 5.76
N GLU A 147 -2.11 -27.59 5.88
CA GLU A 147 -2.39 -28.65 4.92
C GLU A 147 -2.86 -28.04 3.59
N THR A 148 -1.94 -27.65 2.74
CA THR A 148 -2.25 -27.19 1.38
C THR A 148 -2.10 -28.34 0.38
N LYS A 149 -3.01 -28.44 -0.58
CA LYS A 149 -2.94 -29.40 -1.69
C LYS A 149 -1.82 -28.97 -2.68
N GLY A 150 -0.56 -28.98 -2.24
CA GLY A 150 0.58 -28.66 -3.09
C GLY A 150 1.69 -27.89 -2.34
N THR A 151 2.92 -27.98 -2.84
CA THR A 151 4.05 -27.24 -2.31
C THR A 151 4.03 -25.83 -2.88
N TYR A 152 3.44 -24.90 -2.16
CA TYR A 152 3.40 -23.49 -2.52
C TYR A 152 4.34 -22.69 -1.61
N GLN A 153 5.30 -21.99 -2.17
CA GLN A 153 6.29 -21.20 -1.44
C GLN A 153 6.33 -19.76 -1.99
N PRO A 154 5.37 -18.92 -1.61
CA PRO A 154 5.37 -17.55 -2.08
C PRO A 154 6.52 -16.77 -1.45
N ASN A 155 7.34 -16.21 -2.31
CA ASN A 155 8.28 -15.17 -1.96
C ASN A 155 8.12 -14.03 -2.96
N PHE A 156 8.32 -12.82 -2.51
CA PHE A 156 8.31 -11.68 -3.42
C PHE A 156 9.31 -10.62 -2.98
N THR A 157 9.78 -9.89 -3.97
CA THR A 157 10.59 -8.70 -3.81
C THR A 157 9.89 -7.55 -4.51
N ASP A 158 9.78 -6.44 -3.81
CA ASP A 158 9.12 -5.24 -4.27
C ASP A 158 10.04 -4.05 -4.02
N ILE A 159 10.22 -3.22 -5.05
CA ILE A 159 10.98 -1.98 -4.96
C ILE A 159 10.12 -0.87 -5.54
N GLN A 160 9.89 0.16 -4.75
CA GLN A 160 9.10 1.33 -5.13
C GLN A 160 9.89 2.59 -4.87
N GLY A 161 9.70 3.59 -5.72
CA GLY A 161 10.37 4.86 -5.55
C GLY A 161 9.58 6.02 -6.12
N ILE A 162 9.69 7.17 -5.47
CA ILE A 162 9.15 8.44 -5.96
C ILE A 162 10.28 9.45 -5.97
N LEU A 163 10.40 10.12 -7.10
CA LEU A 163 11.29 11.24 -7.27
C LEU A 163 10.44 12.45 -7.66
N SER A 164 10.48 13.51 -6.86
CA SER A 164 9.72 14.73 -7.14
C SER A 164 10.66 15.91 -7.23
N TYR A 165 10.54 16.69 -8.30
CA TYR A 165 11.35 17.87 -8.57
C TYR A 165 10.49 19.12 -8.76
N ASN A 166 10.70 20.11 -7.91
CA ASN A 166 10.05 21.40 -7.98
C ASN A 166 10.85 22.31 -8.94
N ILE A 167 10.42 22.39 -10.18
CA ILE A 167 11.01 23.26 -11.20
C ILE A 167 10.77 24.73 -10.84
N SER A 168 9.56 25.05 -10.40
CA SER A 168 9.16 26.37 -9.94
C SER A 168 8.12 26.24 -8.83
N PRO A 169 7.76 27.31 -8.09
CA PRO A 169 6.71 27.28 -7.07
C PRO A 169 5.33 26.82 -7.59
N ARG A 170 5.13 26.84 -8.91
CA ARG A 170 3.86 26.48 -9.57
C ARG A 170 3.95 25.20 -10.40
N PHE A 171 5.14 24.62 -10.53
CA PHE A 171 5.33 23.45 -11.38
C PHE A 171 6.22 22.41 -10.70
N GLU A 172 5.60 21.27 -10.40
CA GLU A 172 6.26 20.08 -9.85
C GLU A 172 6.19 18.96 -10.89
N MET A 173 7.28 18.23 -11.06
CA MET A 173 7.36 17.02 -11.86
C MET A 173 7.68 15.86 -10.94
N SER A 174 6.89 14.79 -11.02
CA SER A 174 7.11 13.58 -10.23
C SER A 174 7.20 12.36 -11.14
N ALA A 175 8.09 11.45 -10.79
CA ALA A 175 8.21 10.12 -11.39
C ALA A 175 7.95 9.07 -10.30
N PHE A 176 7.14 8.09 -10.63
CA PHE A 176 6.76 6.97 -9.79
C PHE A 176 7.19 5.65 -10.44
#